data_649c31a121882457be98a2e86bae0e29
#
_entry.id   649c31a121882457be98a2e86bae0e29
#
_cell.length_a   1.000
_cell.length_b   1.000
_cell.length_c   1.000
_cell.angle_alpha   90.00
_cell.angle_beta   90.00
_cell.angle_gamma   90.00
#
_symmetry.space_group_name_H-M   'P 1'
#
loop_
_entity.id
_entity.type
_entity.pdbx_description
1 polymer ?
#
loop_
_entity_poly.entity_id
_entity_poly.type
_entity_poly.pdbx_seq_one_letter_code
_entity_poly.pdbx_strand_id
1 'polypeptide(L)'
;MIIHRNEMKVDEKERLRDGEGTARFIHLVDGSTQKNARLFAEFTLNPGCSIGYHQHDSETEYYFILSGTGIVNDDGKEVQVKQGDSIITGNGASHSIKNSGSVPLVFHAVIVTY
;
A
#
# COMPACT_ATOMS: atom_id res chain seq x y z
N MET A 1 19.18 11.01 10.64
CA MET A 1 18.22 11.91 9.95
C MET A 1 16.84 11.67 10.52
N ILE A 2 16.15 12.72 10.85
CA ILE A 2 14.77 12.64 11.38
C ILE A 2 13.87 13.46 10.47
N ILE A 3 12.74 12.87 10.09
CA ILE A 3 11.72 13.54 9.29
C ILE A 3 10.46 13.63 10.14
N HIS A 4 10.00 14.85 10.41
CA HIS A 4 8.78 15.05 11.17
C HIS A 4 7.56 14.89 10.27
N ARG A 5 6.45 14.41 10.85
CA ARG A 5 5.24 14.11 10.08
C ARG A 5 4.71 15.31 9.27
N ASN A 6 4.79 16.51 9.81
CA ASN A 6 4.33 17.71 9.11
C ASN A 6 5.21 18.12 7.93
N GLU A 7 6.37 17.50 7.76
CA GLU A 7 7.27 17.71 6.62
C GLU A 7 7.03 16.68 5.50
N MET A 8 6.24 15.64 5.78
CA MET A 8 6.01 14.55 4.85
C MET A 8 5.03 14.96 3.75
N LYS A 9 5.32 14.57 2.52
CA LYS A 9 4.46 14.84 1.38
C LYS A 9 3.23 13.93 1.43
N VAL A 10 2.06 14.50 1.16
CA VAL A 10 0.79 13.79 1.04
C VAL A 10 0.35 13.78 -0.41
N ASP A 11 0.00 12.61 -0.92
CA ASP A 11 -0.61 12.44 -2.23
C ASP A 11 -2.02 11.86 -2.09
N GLU A 12 -2.89 12.24 -3.01
CA GLU A 12 -4.22 11.63 -3.18
C GLU A 12 -4.37 11.24 -4.64
N LYS A 13 -4.64 9.98 -4.91
CA LYS A 13 -4.77 9.44 -6.26
C LYS A 13 -6.13 8.78 -6.43
N GLU A 14 -6.92 9.31 -7.37
CA GLU A 14 -8.17 8.64 -7.76
C GLU A 14 -7.84 7.43 -8.63
N ARG A 15 -8.54 6.33 -8.36
CA ARG A 15 -8.45 5.09 -9.15
C ARG A 15 -7.02 4.59 -9.34
N LEU A 16 -6.26 4.60 -8.26
CA LEU A 16 -4.87 4.14 -8.30
C LEU A 16 -4.80 2.70 -8.81
N ARG A 17 -4.01 2.47 -9.85
CA ARG A 17 -3.89 1.18 -10.54
C ARG A 17 -5.27 0.65 -11.03
N ASP A 18 -6.15 1.54 -11.47
CA ASP A 18 -7.53 1.22 -11.88
C ASP A 18 -8.40 0.67 -10.74
N GLY A 19 -8.07 0.98 -9.51
CA GLY A 19 -8.90 0.68 -8.36
C GLY A 19 -10.11 1.61 -8.25
N GLU A 20 -10.83 1.51 -7.15
CA GLU A 20 -12.02 2.31 -6.86
C GLU A 20 -11.72 3.38 -5.83
N GLY A 21 -12.34 4.55 -6.01
CA GLY A 21 -12.22 5.67 -5.09
C GLY A 21 -10.83 6.27 -5.04
N THR A 22 -10.50 6.90 -3.92
CA THR A 22 -9.24 7.63 -3.73
C THR A 22 -8.34 6.90 -2.73
N ALA A 23 -7.08 6.74 -3.09
CA ALA A 23 -6.04 6.32 -2.16
C ALA A 23 -5.29 7.56 -1.67
N ARG A 24 -5.25 7.76 -0.36
CA ARG A 24 -4.47 8.81 0.26
C ARG A 24 -3.20 8.19 0.85
N PHE A 25 -2.04 8.77 0.56
CA PHE A 25 -0.82 8.24 1.13
C PHE A 25 0.17 9.34 1.50
N ILE A 26 0.85 9.11 2.62
CA ILE A 26 1.85 10.00 3.18
C ILE A 26 3.20 9.35 2.95
N HIS A 27 4.10 10.06 2.29
CA HIS A 27 5.46 9.58 2.07
C HIS A 27 6.25 9.72 3.37
N LEU A 28 6.41 8.61 4.09
CA LEU A 28 7.18 8.58 5.35
C LEU A 28 8.66 8.85 5.08
N VAL A 29 9.13 8.37 3.94
CA VAL A 29 10.46 8.63 3.41
C VAL A 29 10.28 8.86 1.90
N ASP A 30 11.00 9.82 1.35
CA ASP A 30 11.06 9.99 -0.10
C ASP A 30 11.91 8.84 -0.68
N GLY A 31 11.23 7.86 -1.28
CA GLY A 31 11.88 6.68 -1.83
C GLY A 31 12.94 6.98 -2.88
N SER A 32 12.78 8.09 -3.62
CA SER A 32 13.74 8.50 -4.65
C SER A 32 15.11 8.88 -4.06
N THR A 33 15.19 9.13 -2.76
CA THR A 33 16.43 9.47 -2.06
C THR A 33 17.11 8.26 -1.44
N GLN A 34 16.47 7.08 -1.51
CA GLN A 34 16.97 5.88 -0.85
C GLN A 34 17.47 4.86 -1.85
N LYS A 35 18.52 4.15 -1.46
CA LYS A 35 19.07 3.07 -2.29
C LYS A 35 18.17 1.84 -2.20
N ASN A 36 17.87 1.26 -3.36
CA ASN A 36 17.09 0.02 -3.46
C ASN A 36 15.68 0.14 -2.87
N ALA A 37 15.11 1.34 -2.88
CA ALA A 37 13.74 1.58 -2.47
C ALA A 37 13.11 2.65 -3.37
N ARG A 38 11.82 2.52 -3.67
CA ARG A 38 11.12 3.55 -4.44
C ARG A 38 9.82 4.02 -3.81
N LEU A 39 9.39 3.38 -2.73
CA LEU A 39 8.20 3.79 -1.99
C LEU A 39 8.38 3.42 -0.52
N PHE A 40 8.04 4.34 0.36
CA PHE A 40 7.91 4.10 1.79
C PHE A 40 6.81 5.03 2.29
N ALA A 41 5.58 4.53 2.38
CA ALA A 41 4.42 5.38 2.60
C ALA A 41 3.38 4.74 3.52
N GLU A 42 2.57 5.60 4.13
CA GLU A 42 1.40 5.17 4.88
C GLU A 42 0.15 5.45 4.05
N PHE A 43 -0.57 4.40 3.70
CA PHE A 43 -1.79 4.47 2.90
C PHE A 43 -3.03 4.46 3.78
N THR A 44 -4.02 5.24 3.38
CA THR A 44 -5.36 5.22 3.94
C THR A 44 -6.36 5.02 2.82
N LEU A 45 -7.15 3.96 2.93
CA LEU A 45 -8.29 3.68 2.05
C LEU A 45 -9.57 3.79 2.86
N ASN A 46 -10.45 4.72 2.49
CA ASN A 46 -11.78 4.79 3.09
C ASN A 46 -12.63 3.60 2.64
N PRO A 47 -13.74 3.29 3.35
CA PRO A 47 -14.59 2.16 2.97
C PRO A 47 -14.96 2.16 1.48
N GLY A 48 -14.79 1.00 0.83
CA GLY A 48 -15.04 0.81 -0.60
C GLY A 48 -13.90 1.21 -1.53
N CYS A 49 -12.90 1.94 -1.05
CA CYS A 49 -11.75 2.32 -1.86
C CYS A 49 -10.75 1.17 -2.00
N SER A 50 -10.03 1.17 -3.12
CA SER A 50 -9.10 0.10 -3.41
C SER A 50 -7.91 0.58 -4.25
N ILE A 51 -6.82 -0.17 -4.17
CA ILE A 51 -5.71 -0.11 -5.13
C ILE A 51 -5.89 -1.31 -6.06
N GLY A 52 -5.97 -1.08 -7.37
CA GLY A 52 -6.28 -2.12 -8.33
C GLY A 52 -5.16 -3.14 -8.51
N TYR A 53 -5.50 -4.24 -9.15
CA TYR A 53 -4.60 -5.37 -9.38
C TYR A 53 -3.42 -4.98 -10.27
N HIS A 54 -2.19 -5.20 -9.79
CA HIS A 54 -0.97 -4.84 -10.51
C HIS A 54 0.19 -5.74 -10.12
N GLN A 55 1.16 -5.84 -11.03
CA GLN A 55 2.33 -6.72 -10.89
C GLN A 55 3.51 -5.97 -10.30
N HIS A 56 4.29 -6.64 -9.46
CA HIS A 56 5.59 -6.20 -8.97
C HIS A 56 6.68 -7.10 -9.54
N ASP A 57 7.39 -6.58 -10.56
CA ASP A 57 8.47 -7.27 -11.22
C ASP A 57 9.80 -6.55 -10.93
N SER A 58 10.85 -7.31 -10.64
CA SER A 58 12.16 -6.80 -10.22
C SER A 58 12.11 -5.94 -8.96
N GLU A 59 11.11 -6.15 -8.15
CA GLU A 59 10.90 -5.46 -6.88
C GLU A 59 9.99 -6.31 -5.98
N THR A 60 9.96 -5.96 -4.70
CA THR A 60 9.05 -6.57 -3.73
C THR A 60 8.37 -5.47 -2.95
N GLU A 61 7.04 -5.53 -2.86
CA GLU A 61 6.26 -4.65 -1.99
C GLU A 61 5.86 -5.39 -0.71
N TYR A 62 6.01 -4.69 0.40
CA TYR A 62 5.60 -5.15 1.72
C TYR A 62 4.51 -4.24 2.22
N TYR A 63 3.35 -4.80 2.59
CA TYR A 63 2.31 -4.10 3.34
C TYR A 63 2.30 -4.58 4.77
N PHE A 64 2.08 -3.66 5.70
CA PHE A 64 1.81 -3.97 7.09
C PHE A 64 0.54 -3.25 7.52
N ILE A 65 -0.48 -4.01 7.91
CA ILE A 65 -1.80 -3.45 8.26
C ILE A 65 -1.75 -2.88 9.67
N LEU A 66 -1.97 -1.56 9.78
CA LEU A 66 -1.97 -0.86 11.05
C LEU A 66 -3.35 -0.85 11.70
N SER A 67 -4.41 -0.68 10.92
CA SER A 67 -5.79 -0.66 11.41
C SER A 67 -6.78 -0.91 10.29
N GLY A 68 -7.96 -1.38 10.66
CA GLY A 68 -9.02 -1.72 9.72
C GLY A 68 -8.90 -3.12 9.18
N THR A 69 -9.77 -3.43 8.21
CA THR A 69 -9.85 -4.73 7.54
C THR A 69 -9.92 -4.55 6.04
N GLY A 70 -9.42 -5.51 5.30
CA GLY A 70 -9.44 -5.47 3.85
C GLY A 70 -9.47 -6.84 3.22
N ILE A 71 -9.60 -6.83 1.89
CA ILE A 71 -9.46 -8.03 1.07
C ILE A 71 -8.29 -7.77 0.12
N VAL A 72 -7.33 -8.70 0.13
CA VAL A 72 -6.19 -8.70 -0.77
C VAL A 72 -6.40 -9.80 -1.79
N ASN A 73 -6.26 -9.46 -3.08
CA ASN A 73 -6.06 -10.48 -4.09
C ASN A 73 -4.55 -10.74 -4.14
N ASP A 74 -4.15 -11.87 -3.58
CA ASP A 74 -2.75 -12.29 -3.50
C ASP A 74 -2.45 -13.24 -4.65
N ASP A 75 -1.97 -12.67 -5.74
CA ASP A 75 -1.59 -13.41 -6.96
C ASP A 75 -2.69 -14.36 -7.45
N GLY A 76 -3.94 -13.89 -7.41
CA GLY A 76 -5.12 -14.64 -7.86
C GLY A 76 -5.96 -15.26 -6.75
N LYS A 77 -5.50 -15.19 -5.49
CA LYS A 77 -6.25 -15.73 -4.35
C LYS A 77 -6.71 -14.60 -3.45
N GLU A 78 -8.02 -14.53 -3.21
CA GLU A 78 -8.56 -13.54 -2.27
C GLU A 78 -8.36 -13.98 -0.83
N VAL A 79 -7.78 -13.09 -0.02
CA VAL A 79 -7.50 -13.31 1.40
C VAL A 79 -7.96 -12.10 2.18
N GLN A 80 -8.71 -12.34 3.26
CA GLN A 80 -9.09 -11.28 4.18
C GLN A 80 -7.92 -10.95 5.10
N VAL A 81 -7.65 -9.67 5.29
CA VAL A 81 -6.55 -9.17 6.12
C VAL A 81 -7.07 -8.19 7.18
N LYS A 82 -6.33 -8.06 8.26
CA LYS A 82 -6.68 -7.19 9.38
C LYS A 82 -5.41 -6.67 10.07
N GLN A 83 -5.61 -5.84 11.08
CA GLN A 83 -4.53 -5.27 11.89
C GLN A 83 -3.50 -6.33 12.29
N GLY A 84 -2.24 -6.02 12.06
CA GLY A 84 -1.11 -6.90 12.40
C GLY A 84 -0.67 -7.84 11.29
N ASP A 85 -1.45 -7.95 10.20
CA ASP A 85 -1.08 -8.81 9.08
C ASP A 85 -0.05 -8.15 8.18
N SER A 86 0.83 -8.96 7.62
CA SER A 86 1.81 -8.56 6.61
C SER A 86 1.50 -9.21 5.27
N ILE A 87 1.66 -8.45 4.20
CA ILE A 87 1.50 -8.95 2.83
C ILE A 87 2.81 -8.73 2.09
N ILE A 88 3.28 -9.74 1.38
CA ILE A 88 4.52 -9.69 0.61
C ILE A 88 4.20 -10.02 -0.84
N THR A 89 4.52 -9.11 -1.76
CA THR A 89 4.26 -9.29 -3.19
C THR A 89 5.49 -8.91 -4.00
N GLY A 90 6.08 -9.87 -4.67
CA GLY A 90 7.29 -9.64 -5.45
C GLY A 90 7.58 -10.78 -6.40
N ASN A 91 8.74 -10.74 -7.07
CA ASN A 91 9.19 -11.76 -8.02
C ASN A 91 8.17 -12.03 -9.14
N GLY A 92 7.53 -10.97 -9.64
CA GLY A 92 6.55 -11.07 -10.71
C GLY A 92 5.12 -11.34 -10.26
N ALA A 93 4.88 -11.51 -8.96
CA ALA A 93 3.54 -11.67 -8.43
C ALA A 93 2.73 -10.37 -8.51
N SER A 94 1.42 -10.50 -8.53
CA SER A 94 0.48 -9.38 -8.60
C SER A 94 -0.40 -9.34 -7.36
N HIS A 95 -0.91 -8.15 -7.04
CA HIS A 95 -1.85 -8.00 -5.94
C HIS A 95 -2.79 -6.81 -6.13
N SER A 96 -3.85 -6.82 -5.33
CA SER A 96 -4.73 -5.68 -5.10
C SER A 96 -5.12 -5.65 -3.63
N ILE A 97 -5.61 -4.51 -3.16
CA ILE A 97 -6.13 -4.37 -1.80
C ILE A 97 -7.36 -3.47 -1.81
N LYS A 98 -8.40 -3.90 -1.10
CA LYS A 98 -9.66 -3.15 -0.98
C LYS A 98 -10.08 -3.05 0.47
N ASN A 99 -10.55 -1.88 0.88
CA ASN A 99 -11.20 -1.73 2.18
C ASN A 99 -12.59 -2.35 2.11
N SER A 100 -12.76 -3.49 2.76
CA SER A 100 -14.02 -4.23 2.83
C SER A 100 -14.81 -3.95 4.11
N GLY A 101 -14.27 -3.11 4.99
CA GLY A 101 -14.87 -2.79 6.28
C GLY A 101 -15.63 -1.47 6.27
N SER A 102 -15.97 -1.01 7.48
CA SER A 102 -16.74 0.22 7.70
C SER A 102 -15.92 1.38 8.28
N VAL A 103 -14.64 1.16 8.51
CA VAL A 103 -13.69 2.16 9.03
C VAL A 103 -12.50 2.26 8.07
N PRO A 104 -11.71 3.33 8.14
CA PRO A 104 -10.53 3.44 7.29
C PRO A 104 -9.57 2.26 7.45
N LEU A 105 -9.04 1.79 6.33
CA LEU A 105 -7.97 0.80 6.27
C LEU A 105 -6.65 1.56 6.15
N VAL A 106 -5.76 1.39 7.12
CA VAL A 106 -4.47 2.07 7.16
C VAL A 106 -3.36 1.03 7.16
N PHE A 107 -2.39 1.21 6.28
CA PHE A 107 -1.26 0.29 6.18
C PHE A 107 0.00 1.01 5.71
N HIS A 108 1.14 0.49 6.14
CA HIS A 108 2.44 0.91 5.60
C HIS A 108 2.77 0.08 4.37
N ALA A 109 3.37 0.73 3.38
CA ALA A 109 3.84 0.10 2.15
C ALA A 109 5.28 0.49 1.90
N VAL A 110 6.11 -0.52 1.64
CA VAL A 110 7.52 -0.34 1.29
C VAL A 110 7.78 -1.13 0.02
N ILE A 111 8.38 -0.50 -0.98
CA ILE A 111 8.83 -1.19 -2.19
C ILE A 111 10.34 -1.18 -2.22
N VAL A 112 10.91 -2.37 -2.23
CA VAL A 112 12.35 -2.61 -2.35
C VAL A 112 12.64 -3.04 -3.78
N THR A 113 13.62 -2.38 -4.40
CA THR A 113 14.04 -2.68 -5.78
C THR A 113 15.37 -3.41 -5.80
N TYR A 114 15.54 -4.29 -6.77
CA TYR A 114 16.77 -5.07 -6.90
C TYR A 114 17.07 -5.47 -8.35
#